data_0e0af7757ab7a1e319c90e0ac3672ceb
#
_entry.id   0e0af7757ab7a1e319c90e0ac3672ceb
#
_cell.length_a   1.000
_cell.length_b   1.000
_cell.length_c   1.000
_cell.angle_alpha   90.00
_cell.angle_beta   90.00
_cell.angle_gamma   90.00
#
_symmetry.space_group_name_H-M   'P 1'
#
loop_
_entity.id
_entity.type
_entity.pdbx_description
1 polymer ?
#
loop_
_entity_poly.entity_id
_entity_poly.type
_entity_poly.pdbx_seq_one_letter_code
_entity_poly.pdbx_strand_id
1 'polypeptide(L)'
;MPSSVTRRTVFGVFGVAGISLLSACSARSSYKGKINFNSYEGIAAALYKPGTEQDPPANIPVPVAPAGIHERTAEGLYKFIGFRGAYYNYLLFKGFTSPWIERGFTDSSSFLRYSTYRDTSDRWLISDTYAPLTISIMDDMPFEGPKDNTYVWTIKLEADSAARLYDKTSHQSVNLNSLNGIDTEDKGYFEYSNGRWWILNSSSLPSSWSPGKTASF
;
A
#
# COMPACT_ATOMS: atom_id res chain seq x y z
N MET A 1 53.79 -22.44 55.73
CA MET A 1 52.66 -22.70 56.67
C MET A 1 51.41 -22.74 55.87
N PRO A 2 50.72 -23.89 55.80
CA PRO A 2 49.57 -24.06 54.97
C PRO A 2 48.30 -23.79 55.73
N SER A 3 47.33 -23.10 55.11
CA SER A 3 45.95 -22.99 55.60
C SER A 3 45.00 -23.65 54.69
N SER A 4 44.18 -24.44 55.28
CA SER A 4 43.24 -25.46 54.80
C SER A 4 42.08 -24.93 53.95
N VAL A 5 41.80 -25.70 52.94
CA VAL A 5 40.59 -25.58 52.11
C VAL A 5 39.47 -26.38 52.76
N THR A 6 38.35 -25.72 53.05
CA THR A 6 37.11 -26.38 53.49
C THR A 6 36.16 -26.53 52.31
N ARG A 7 35.96 -27.77 51.86
CA ARG A 7 34.90 -28.14 50.95
C ARG A 7 33.54 -28.04 51.64
N ARG A 8 32.58 -27.30 51.05
CA ARG A 8 31.18 -27.43 51.35
C ARG A 8 30.43 -27.90 50.12
N THR A 9 29.99 -29.13 50.21
CA THR A 9 29.05 -29.76 49.32
C THR A 9 27.68 -29.15 49.55
N VAL A 10 27.03 -28.62 48.52
CA VAL A 10 25.64 -28.22 48.58
C VAL A 10 24.86 -29.06 47.57
N PHE A 11 23.90 -29.80 48.12
CA PHE A 11 22.99 -30.68 47.42
C PHE A 11 22.09 -29.90 46.48
N GLY A 12 21.98 -30.40 45.25
CA GLY A 12 21.05 -29.93 44.25
C GLY A 12 19.61 -30.31 44.59
N VAL A 13 18.75 -29.30 44.51
CA VAL A 13 17.31 -29.52 44.44
C VAL A 13 16.91 -29.54 42.95
N PHE A 14 16.48 -30.68 42.46
CA PHE A 14 15.84 -30.80 41.16
C PHE A 14 14.46 -30.12 41.22
N GLY A 15 14.39 -28.88 40.77
CA GLY A 15 13.16 -28.20 40.46
C GLY A 15 12.66 -28.69 39.09
N VAL A 16 11.55 -29.38 39.08
CA VAL A 16 10.78 -29.70 37.87
C VAL A 16 10.27 -28.37 37.31
N ALA A 17 11.00 -27.81 36.32
CA ALA A 17 10.52 -26.67 35.56
C ALA A 17 9.35 -27.15 34.69
N GLY A 18 8.15 -26.82 35.13
CA GLY A 18 6.96 -26.93 34.31
C GLY A 18 7.17 -26.17 33.02
N ILE A 19 7.13 -26.89 31.90
CA ILE A 19 7.06 -26.31 30.57
C ILE A 19 5.70 -25.64 30.45
N SER A 20 5.63 -24.38 30.83
CA SER A 20 4.52 -23.52 30.44
C SER A 20 4.58 -23.40 28.93
N LEU A 21 3.78 -24.16 28.23
CA LEU A 21 3.41 -23.90 26.85
C LEU A 21 2.70 -22.53 26.85
N LEU A 22 3.50 -21.48 26.76
CA LEU A 22 3.00 -20.19 26.34
C LEU A 22 2.48 -20.40 24.92
N SER A 23 1.19 -20.72 24.83
CA SER A 23 0.42 -20.52 23.60
C SER A 23 0.58 -19.03 23.30
N ALA A 24 1.60 -18.69 22.51
CA ALA A 24 1.67 -17.41 21.85
C ALA A 24 0.42 -17.36 20.97
N CYS A 25 -0.68 -16.82 21.51
CA CYS A 25 -1.70 -16.23 20.69
C CYS A 25 -0.96 -15.18 19.89
N SER A 26 -0.50 -15.52 18.71
CA SER A 26 -0.06 -14.54 17.73
C SER A 26 -1.29 -13.66 17.52
N ALA A 27 -1.26 -12.48 18.12
CA ALA A 27 -2.26 -11.46 17.86
C ALA A 27 -2.30 -11.35 16.33
N ARG A 28 -3.41 -11.73 15.71
CA ARG A 28 -3.59 -11.59 14.27
C ARG A 28 -3.38 -10.13 13.97
N SER A 29 -2.34 -9.82 13.21
CA SER A 29 -2.08 -8.46 12.79
C SER A 29 -3.30 -7.99 11.99
N SER A 30 -3.98 -6.95 12.47
CA SER A 30 -5.03 -6.30 11.71
C SER A 30 -4.39 -5.36 10.71
N TYR A 31 -4.74 -5.49 9.46
CA TYR A 31 -4.31 -4.60 8.39
C TYR A 31 -5.34 -3.51 8.07
N LYS A 32 -6.47 -3.53 8.77
CA LYS A 32 -7.54 -2.56 8.58
C LYS A 32 -7.08 -1.16 8.91
N GLY A 33 -7.39 -0.22 8.03
CA GLY A 33 -7.10 1.19 8.20
C GLY A 33 -6.34 1.81 7.05
N LYS A 34 -5.96 3.06 7.22
CA LYS A 34 -5.26 3.86 6.23
C LYS A 34 -3.80 3.42 6.10
N ILE A 35 -3.35 3.20 4.85
CA ILE A 35 -1.97 2.85 4.57
C ILE A 35 -1.07 4.07 4.80
N ASN A 36 0.02 3.87 5.53
CA ASN A 36 1.06 4.89 5.71
C ASN A 36 2.07 4.81 4.56
N PHE A 37 2.01 5.76 3.64
CA PHE A 37 2.92 5.81 2.49
C PHE A 37 4.35 6.21 2.83
N ASN A 38 4.63 6.77 4.02
CA ASN A 38 5.99 7.10 4.45
C ASN A 38 6.92 5.86 4.49
N SER A 39 6.34 4.66 4.60
CA SER A 39 7.10 3.41 4.58
C SER A 39 7.64 3.03 3.19
N TYR A 40 7.26 3.74 2.14
CA TYR A 40 7.59 3.44 0.74
C TYR A 40 8.44 4.52 0.09
N GLU A 41 8.95 5.48 0.84
CA GLU A 41 9.70 6.62 0.30
C GLU A 41 11.17 6.29 0.07
N GLY A 42 11.66 6.66 -1.11
CA GLY A 42 13.10 6.64 -1.41
C GLY A 42 13.79 8.00 -1.23
N ILE A 43 13.02 9.08 -1.23
CA ILE A 43 13.46 10.45 -0.90
C ILE A 43 12.61 10.93 0.26
N ALA A 44 13.23 11.55 1.25
CA ALA A 44 12.51 12.00 2.44
C ALA A 44 11.36 12.96 2.07
N ALA A 45 10.15 12.64 2.52
CA ALA A 45 8.95 13.45 2.32
C ALA A 45 9.12 14.90 2.78
N ALA A 46 9.96 15.13 3.80
CA ALA A 46 10.29 16.46 4.30
C ALA A 46 10.91 17.40 3.25
N LEU A 47 11.40 16.86 2.14
CA LEU A 47 11.96 17.65 1.04
C LEU A 47 10.91 18.02 -0.02
N TYR A 48 9.72 17.43 0.03
CA TYR A 48 8.64 17.74 -0.90
C TYR A 48 8.28 19.24 -0.84
N LYS A 49 8.12 19.83 -2.02
CA LYS A 49 7.66 21.22 -2.17
C LYS A 49 6.34 21.22 -2.93
N PRO A 50 5.25 21.69 -2.31
CA PRO A 50 3.97 21.86 -2.98
C PRO A 50 4.09 22.70 -4.23
N GLY A 51 3.33 22.33 -5.26
CA GLY A 51 3.16 23.19 -6.44
C GLY A 51 2.27 24.39 -6.12
N THR A 52 2.42 25.44 -6.89
CA THR A 52 1.57 26.62 -6.90
C THR A 52 1.02 26.86 -8.30
N GLU A 53 0.25 27.91 -8.52
CA GLU A 53 -0.17 28.29 -9.88
C GLU A 53 0.97 28.86 -10.72
N GLN A 54 2.08 29.27 -10.08
CA GLN A 54 3.27 29.79 -10.74
C GLN A 54 4.30 28.69 -11.02
N ASP A 55 4.47 27.77 -10.08
CA ASP A 55 5.54 26.78 -10.11
C ASP A 55 5.03 25.34 -9.90
N PRO A 56 5.51 24.38 -10.68
CA PRO A 56 5.19 22.98 -10.48
C PRO A 56 5.80 22.44 -9.15
N PRO A 57 5.23 21.36 -8.60
CA PRO A 57 5.77 20.72 -7.40
C PRO A 57 7.17 20.16 -7.64
N ALA A 58 7.99 20.19 -6.59
CA ALA A 58 9.36 19.70 -6.64
C ALA A 58 9.67 18.67 -5.54
N ASN A 59 10.77 17.92 -5.73
CA ASN A 59 11.26 16.90 -4.80
C ASN A 59 10.19 15.85 -4.42
N ILE A 60 9.46 15.39 -5.42
CA ILE A 60 8.42 14.36 -5.24
C ILE A 60 9.10 13.06 -4.84
N PRO A 61 8.73 12.46 -3.68
CA PRO A 61 9.32 11.21 -3.21
C PRO A 61 9.15 10.08 -4.22
N VAL A 62 10.24 9.39 -4.52
CA VAL A 62 10.22 8.21 -5.41
C VAL A 62 9.92 6.98 -4.57
N PRO A 63 8.85 6.22 -4.83
CA PRO A 63 8.55 5.04 -4.05
C PRO A 63 9.59 3.94 -4.21
N VAL A 64 9.94 3.29 -3.09
CA VAL A 64 10.83 2.13 -3.04
C VAL A 64 10.05 0.91 -2.56
N ALA A 65 10.20 -0.19 -3.29
CA ALA A 65 9.56 -1.44 -2.92
C ALA A 65 10.14 -1.98 -1.59
N PRO A 66 9.30 -2.24 -0.57
CA PRO A 66 9.75 -2.76 0.70
C PRO A 66 10.19 -4.22 0.61
N ALA A 67 11.03 -4.66 1.54
CA ALA A 67 11.34 -6.08 1.69
C ALA A 67 10.08 -6.89 1.96
N GLY A 68 10.01 -8.11 1.41
CA GLY A 68 8.85 -9.00 1.57
C GLY A 68 7.64 -8.68 0.70
N ILE A 69 7.71 -7.69 -0.19
CA ILE A 69 6.62 -7.33 -1.11
C ILE A 69 6.17 -8.49 -2.01
N HIS A 70 7.05 -9.47 -2.22
CA HIS A 70 6.79 -10.64 -3.06
C HIS A 70 6.49 -11.91 -2.25
N GLU A 71 6.38 -11.82 -0.94
CA GLU A 71 6.01 -12.96 -0.11
C GLU A 71 4.52 -13.29 -0.27
N ARG A 72 4.21 -14.58 -0.35
CA ARG A 72 2.82 -15.06 -0.35
C ARG A 72 2.26 -15.07 1.07
N THR A 73 1.98 -13.89 1.60
CA THR A 73 1.43 -13.65 2.94
C THR A 73 0.46 -12.47 2.88
N ALA A 74 -0.39 -12.33 3.90
CA ALA A 74 -1.24 -11.13 4.03
C ALA A 74 -0.39 -9.85 4.12
N GLU A 75 0.75 -9.92 4.81
CA GLU A 75 1.70 -8.80 4.91
C GLU A 75 2.32 -8.45 3.56
N GLY A 76 2.74 -9.47 2.78
CA GLY A 76 3.27 -9.26 1.44
C GLY A 76 2.24 -8.60 0.51
N LEU A 77 0.99 -9.04 0.56
CA LEU A 77 -0.10 -8.42 -0.20
C LEU A 77 -0.37 -6.99 0.28
N TYR A 78 -0.39 -6.73 1.60
CA TYR A 78 -0.53 -5.38 2.15
C TYR A 78 0.58 -4.45 1.67
N LYS A 79 1.84 -4.91 1.74
CA LYS A 79 3.01 -4.17 1.23
C LYS A 79 2.90 -3.90 -0.27
N PHE A 80 2.43 -4.86 -1.04
CA PHE A 80 2.20 -4.71 -2.48
C PHE A 80 1.15 -3.63 -2.78
N ILE A 81 0.00 -3.65 -2.08
CA ILE A 81 -1.05 -2.63 -2.24
C ILE A 81 -0.52 -1.25 -1.86
N GLY A 82 0.20 -1.16 -0.74
CA GLY A 82 0.78 0.11 -0.27
C GLY A 82 1.82 0.68 -1.23
N PHE A 83 2.73 -0.15 -1.72
CA PHE A 83 3.72 0.27 -2.72
C PHE A 83 3.06 0.75 -4.01
N ARG A 84 2.02 0.03 -4.45
CA ARG A 84 1.25 0.44 -5.63
C ARG A 84 0.58 1.79 -5.42
N GLY A 85 -0.01 2.03 -4.26
CA GLY A 85 -0.64 3.30 -3.91
C GLY A 85 0.37 4.45 -3.84
N ALA A 86 1.53 4.24 -3.23
CA ALA A 86 2.61 5.21 -3.20
C ALA A 86 3.11 5.54 -4.62
N TYR A 87 3.29 4.52 -5.44
CA TYR A 87 3.69 4.69 -6.84
C TYR A 87 2.63 5.41 -7.67
N TYR A 88 1.35 5.16 -7.40
CA TYR A 88 0.24 5.86 -8.02
C TYR A 88 0.28 7.36 -7.70
N ASN A 89 0.48 7.73 -6.44
CA ASN A 89 0.68 9.13 -6.04
C ASN A 89 1.86 9.77 -6.78
N TYR A 90 2.99 9.08 -6.86
CA TYR A 90 4.15 9.57 -7.62
C TYR A 90 3.81 9.85 -9.09
N LEU A 91 3.06 8.97 -9.74
CA LEU A 91 2.66 9.14 -11.14
C LEU A 91 1.68 10.31 -11.34
N LEU A 92 0.82 10.62 -10.37
CA LEU A 92 -0.03 11.81 -10.42
C LEU A 92 0.78 13.09 -10.57
N PHE A 93 1.96 13.17 -9.97
CA PHE A 93 2.85 14.31 -10.08
C PHE A 93 3.72 14.28 -11.33
N LYS A 94 4.23 13.11 -11.71
CA LYS A 94 5.21 12.97 -12.81
C LYS A 94 4.57 12.78 -14.18
N GLY A 95 3.31 12.43 -14.23
CA GLY A 95 2.65 12.00 -15.47
C GLY A 95 2.96 10.55 -15.84
N PHE A 96 2.22 10.06 -16.82
CA PHE A 96 2.15 8.64 -17.17
C PHE A 96 2.95 8.26 -18.41
N THR A 97 4.12 8.80 -18.59
CA THR A 97 4.98 8.52 -19.76
C THR A 97 5.83 7.26 -19.61
N SER A 98 5.69 6.51 -18.53
CA SER A 98 6.55 5.36 -18.25
C SER A 98 5.94 4.03 -18.71
N PRO A 99 6.76 3.09 -19.26
CA PRO A 99 6.35 1.73 -19.62
C PRO A 99 5.79 0.90 -18.44
N TRP A 100 5.81 1.42 -17.23
CA TRP A 100 5.20 0.80 -16.06
C TRP A 100 3.66 0.80 -16.10
N ILE A 101 3.05 1.72 -16.87
CA ILE A 101 1.62 1.75 -17.11
C ILE A 101 1.18 0.46 -17.82
N GLU A 102 1.98 -0.03 -18.75
CA GLU A 102 1.70 -1.25 -19.52
C GLU A 102 1.72 -2.53 -18.68
N ARG A 103 2.25 -2.47 -17.46
CA ARG A 103 2.44 -3.65 -16.59
C ARG A 103 1.39 -3.83 -15.50
N GLY A 104 0.19 -3.27 -15.64
CA GLY A 104 -0.91 -3.55 -14.73
C GLY A 104 -1.53 -2.37 -13.97
N PHE A 105 -1.28 -1.13 -14.42
CA PHE A 105 -2.02 0.05 -13.93
C PHE A 105 -3.16 0.47 -14.86
N THR A 106 -3.36 -0.21 -15.97
CA THR A 106 -4.16 0.25 -17.12
C THR A 106 -5.66 0.09 -16.99
N ASP A 107 -6.17 -0.57 -15.96
CA ASP A 107 -7.58 -0.97 -15.95
C ASP A 107 -8.52 -0.02 -15.20
N SER A 108 -8.06 1.07 -14.61
CA SER A 108 -8.99 2.04 -14.07
C SER A 108 -9.27 3.15 -15.09
N SER A 109 -10.52 3.25 -15.53
CA SER A 109 -11.01 4.32 -16.43
C SER A 109 -10.74 5.73 -15.88
N SER A 110 -10.66 5.87 -14.57
CA SER A 110 -10.32 7.09 -13.83
C SER A 110 -8.88 7.52 -14.04
N PHE A 111 -7.99 6.55 -14.05
CA PHE A 111 -6.59 6.74 -14.27
C PHE A 111 -6.29 7.22 -15.71
N LEU A 112 -6.93 6.60 -16.69
CA LEU A 112 -6.84 7.01 -18.09
C LEU A 112 -7.36 8.44 -18.29
N ARG A 113 -8.42 8.83 -17.60
CA ARG A 113 -8.93 10.20 -17.65
C ARG A 113 -7.92 11.19 -17.09
N TYR A 114 -7.33 10.90 -15.92
CA TYR A 114 -6.30 11.76 -15.37
C TYR A 114 -5.10 11.90 -16.30
N SER A 115 -4.62 10.81 -16.91
CA SER A 115 -3.51 10.83 -17.86
C SER A 115 -3.82 11.74 -19.07
N THR A 116 -5.04 11.70 -19.57
CA THR A 116 -5.51 12.56 -20.67
C THR A 116 -5.48 14.04 -20.27
N TYR A 117 -5.86 14.36 -19.02
CA TYR A 117 -5.78 15.74 -18.51
C TYR A 117 -4.34 16.19 -18.27
N ARG A 118 -3.42 15.27 -17.96
CA ARG A 118 -2.02 15.57 -17.59
C ARG A 118 -1.06 15.59 -18.78
N ASP A 119 -1.51 15.25 -19.98
CA ASP A 119 -0.65 15.02 -21.16
C ASP A 119 0.00 16.29 -21.77
N THR A 120 0.13 17.35 -20.97
CA THR A 120 0.82 18.55 -21.38
C THR A 120 1.82 19.02 -20.34
N SER A 121 2.95 19.59 -20.77
CA SER A 121 3.97 20.18 -19.90
C SER A 121 3.46 21.36 -19.07
N ASP A 122 2.31 21.93 -19.46
CA ASP A 122 1.73 23.12 -18.83
C ASP A 122 0.67 22.77 -17.76
N ARG A 123 0.55 21.51 -17.40
CA ARG A 123 -0.38 21.05 -16.36
C ARG A 123 0.36 20.32 -15.26
N TRP A 124 0.04 20.64 -14.01
CA TRP A 124 0.60 19.95 -12.86
C TRP A 124 -0.37 19.86 -11.71
N LEU A 125 -0.12 18.88 -10.84
CA LEU A 125 -0.90 18.69 -9.64
C LEU A 125 -0.43 19.67 -8.56
N ILE A 126 -1.35 20.41 -7.98
CA ILE A 126 -1.16 21.23 -6.77
C ILE A 126 -1.76 20.46 -5.61
N SER A 127 -0.95 20.18 -4.60
CA SER A 127 -1.37 19.51 -3.35
C SER A 127 -0.38 19.87 -2.26
N ASP A 128 -0.86 20.03 -1.04
CA ASP A 128 -0.04 20.28 0.15
C ASP A 128 0.73 19.04 0.60
N THR A 129 0.32 17.86 0.12
CA THR A 129 0.94 16.56 0.41
C THR A 129 1.44 15.89 -0.85
N TYR A 130 2.55 15.13 -0.76
CA TYR A 130 3.03 14.27 -1.84
C TYR A 130 2.19 13.00 -2.04
N ALA A 131 1.23 12.73 -1.15
CA ALA A 131 0.30 11.60 -1.22
C ALA A 131 -1.16 12.08 -1.19
N PRO A 132 -1.63 12.78 -2.24
CA PRO A 132 -2.99 13.30 -2.31
C PRO A 132 -4.05 12.21 -2.45
N LEU A 133 -3.70 11.01 -2.87
CA LEU A 133 -4.57 9.84 -2.80
C LEU A 133 -4.21 9.00 -1.58
N THR A 134 -5.21 8.59 -0.84
CA THR A 134 -5.07 7.69 0.30
C THR A 134 -5.79 6.38 0.03
N ILE A 135 -5.20 5.28 0.49
CA ILE A 135 -5.78 3.94 0.43
C ILE A 135 -6.06 3.48 1.84
N SER A 136 -7.28 3.04 2.09
CA SER A 136 -7.66 2.38 3.32
C SER A 136 -8.05 0.93 3.03
N ILE A 137 -7.53 0.02 3.82
CA ILE A 137 -7.95 -1.38 3.85
C ILE A 137 -9.15 -1.49 4.78
N MET A 138 -10.23 -2.09 4.32
CA MET A 138 -11.51 -2.10 5.03
C MET A 138 -11.72 -3.36 5.89
N ASP A 139 -11.00 -4.43 5.62
CA ASP A 139 -11.08 -5.71 6.33
C ASP A 139 -9.75 -6.03 7.03
N ASP A 140 -9.81 -6.76 8.16
CA ASP A 140 -8.61 -7.16 8.91
C ASP A 140 -7.67 -8.07 8.12
N MET A 141 -8.24 -8.92 7.27
CA MET A 141 -7.52 -9.88 6.43
C MET A 141 -8.20 -9.98 5.07
N PRO A 142 -7.46 -10.34 4.00
CA PRO A 142 -8.08 -10.61 2.72
C PRO A 142 -8.92 -11.90 2.76
N PHE A 143 -9.85 -12.02 1.82
CA PHE A 143 -10.64 -13.23 1.58
C PHE A 143 -10.05 -14.06 0.44
N GLU A 144 -10.30 -15.37 0.45
CA GLU A 144 -10.02 -16.23 -0.69
C GLU A 144 -10.86 -15.79 -1.89
N GLY A 145 -10.25 -15.65 -3.04
CA GLY A 145 -10.92 -15.32 -4.28
C GLY A 145 -11.60 -16.54 -4.92
N PRO A 146 -12.26 -16.35 -6.06
CA PRO A 146 -13.02 -17.43 -6.74
C PRO A 146 -12.14 -18.49 -7.41
N LYS A 147 -10.85 -18.26 -7.54
CA LYS A 147 -9.86 -19.18 -8.15
C LYS A 147 -8.72 -19.42 -7.18
N ASP A 148 -8.01 -20.53 -7.37
CA ASP A 148 -6.81 -20.82 -6.61
C ASP A 148 -5.77 -19.69 -6.72
N ASN A 149 -5.10 -19.42 -5.60
CA ASN A 149 -4.12 -18.33 -5.49
C ASN A 149 -4.65 -16.93 -5.80
N THR A 150 -5.96 -16.74 -5.79
CA THR A 150 -6.57 -15.42 -5.90
C THR A 150 -7.11 -14.94 -4.56
N TYR A 151 -7.10 -13.62 -4.38
CA TYR A 151 -7.43 -12.98 -3.11
C TYR A 151 -8.22 -11.71 -3.37
N VAL A 152 -9.15 -11.40 -2.48
CA VAL A 152 -9.97 -10.20 -2.55
C VAL A 152 -9.83 -9.43 -1.24
N TRP A 153 -9.58 -8.14 -1.34
CA TRP A 153 -9.56 -7.24 -0.21
C TRP A 153 -10.37 -5.99 -0.52
N THR A 154 -11.24 -5.59 0.39
CA THR A 154 -12.00 -4.35 0.21
C THR A 154 -11.06 -3.17 0.46
N ILE A 155 -11.00 -2.27 -0.51
CA ILE A 155 -10.11 -1.11 -0.52
C ILE A 155 -10.96 0.13 -0.74
N LYS A 156 -10.73 1.16 0.07
CA LYS A 156 -11.29 2.50 -0.16
C LYS A 156 -10.21 3.42 -0.67
N LEU A 157 -10.46 4.08 -1.78
CA LEU A 157 -9.61 5.10 -2.36
C LEU A 157 -10.25 6.46 -2.11
N GLU A 158 -9.50 7.40 -1.53
CA GLU A 158 -9.96 8.76 -1.24
C GLU A 158 -8.94 9.77 -1.73
N ALA A 159 -9.40 10.88 -2.30
CA ALA A 159 -8.52 11.98 -2.68
C ALA A 159 -8.58 13.12 -1.66
N ASP A 160 -7.47 13.80 -1.49
CA ASP A 160 -7.43 15.07 -0.77
C ASP A 160 -8.29 16.09 -1.51
N SER A 161 -9.26 16.66 -0.81
CA SER A 161 -10.20 17.64 -1.35
C SER A 161 -9.53 18.95 -1.81
N ALA A 162 -8.35 19.26 -1.27
CA ALA A 162 -7.55 20.41 -1.67
C ALA A 162 -6.70 20.16 -2.92
N ALA A 163 -6.47 18.89 -3.28
CA ALA A 163 -5.67 18.53 -4.43
C ALA A 163 -6.38 18.87 -5.75
N ARG A 164 -5.68 19.58 -6.62
CA ARG A 164 -6.22 20.02 -7.91
C ARG A 164 -5.19 19.94 -9.03
N LEU A 165 -5.62 19.57 -10.20
CA LEU A 165 -4.84 19.66 -11.42
C LEU A 165 -4.98 21.09 -11.99
N TYR A 166 -3.89 21.81 -12.07
CA TYR A 166 -3.83 23.17 -12.61
C TYR A 166 -3.33 23.18 -14.05
N ASP A 167 -3.97 23.97 -14.89
CA ASP A 167 -3.60 24.23 -16.27
C ASP A 167 -3.10 25.68 -16.41
N LYS A 168 -1.82 25.83 -16.69
CA LYS A 168 -1.16 27.14 -16.82
C LYS A 168 -1.68 27.94 -18.01
N THR A 169 -2.07 27.27 -19.07
CA THR A 169 -2.53 27.93 -20.30
C THR A 169 -3.90 28.57 -20.14
N SER A 170 -4.82 27.85 -19.53
CA SER A 170 -6.20 28.32 -19.28
C SER A 170 -6.37 29.03 -17.94
N HIS A 171 -5.38 28.96 -17.04
CA HIS A 171 -5.47 29.43 -15.65
C HIS A 171 -6.62 28.79 -14.86
N GLN A 172 -6.97 27.54 -15.19
CA GLN A 172 -8.06 26.80 -14.55
C GLN A 172 -7.53 25.61 -13.75
N SER A 173 -8.31 25.21 -12.77
CA SER A 173 -8.04 24.01 -11.97
C SER A 173 -9.22 23.06 -12.00
N VAL A 174 -8.91 21.76 -12.00
CA VAL A 174 -9.88 20.68 -11.83
C VAL A 174 -9.55 19.94 -10.54
N ASN A 175 -10.52 19.86 -9.64
CA ASN A 175 -10.34 19.15 -8.38
C ASN A 175 -10.11 17.65 -8.62
N LEU A 176 -9.16 17.04 -7.91
CA LEU A 176 -8.83 15.63 -8.06
C LEU A 176 -10.02 14.72 -7.75
N ASN A 177 -10.87 15.09 -6.77
CA ASN A 177 -12.09 14.35 -6.42
C ASN A 177 -13.14 14.33 -7.55
N SER A 178 -13.14 15.33 -8.44
CA SER A 178 -14.09 15.35 -9.56
C SER A 178 -13.72 14.39 -10.69
N LEU A 179 -12.53 13.81 -10.64
CA LEU A 179 -12.11 12.78 -11.57
C LEU A 179 -12.75 11.45 -11.12
N ASN A 180 -13.63 10.89 -11.95
CA ASN A 180 -14.40 9.69 -11.62
C ASN A 180 -13.54 8.52 -11.14
N GLY A 181 -14.03 7.78 -10.16
CA GLY A 181 -13.39 6.59 -9.59
C GLY A 181 -12.50 6.85 -8.37
N ILE A 182 -12.47 8.08 -7.90
CA ILE A 182 -11.89 8.47 -6.61
C ILE A 182 -13.04 8.66 -5.62
N ASP A 183 -12.81 8.42 -4.34
CA ASP A 183 -13.81 8.31 -3.26
C ASP A 183 -14.77 7.13 -3.40
N THR A 184 -14.24 6.01 -3.86
CA THR A 184 -14.98 4.76 -4.00
C THR A 184 -14.40 3.68 -3.09
N GLU A 185 -15.31 2.87 -2.55
CA GLU A 185 -14.97 1.58 -1.96
C GLU A 185 -15.16 0.51 -3.04
N ASP A 186 -14.13 -0.27 -3.30
CA ASP A 186 -14.15 -1.33 -4.32
C ASP A 186 -13.40 -2.57 -3.83
N LYS A 187 -13.63 -3.68 -4.49
CA LYS A 187 -12.93 -4.94 -4.24
C LYS A 187 -11.65 -4.98 -5.05
N GLY A 188 -10.52 -4.83 -4.37
CA GLY A 188 -9.22 -5.16 -4.94
C GLY A 188 -9.14 -6.67 -5.17
N TYR A 189 -8.91 -7.10 -6.42
CA TYR A 189 -8.79 -8.49 -6.80
C TYR A 189 -7.34 -8.79 -7.19
N PHE A 190 -6.75 -9.79 -6.56
CA PHE A 190 -5.32 -10.08 -6.65
C PHE A 190 -5.05 -11.54 -6.95
N GLU A 191 -3.96 -11.82 -7.64
CA GLU A 191 -3.43 -13.16 -7.88
C GLU A 191 -1.98 -13.22 -7.40
N TYR A 192 -1.62 -14.36 -6.79
CA TYR A 192 -0.21 -14.67 -6.55
C TYR A 192 0.25 -15.74 -7.54
N SER A 193 1.12 -15.36 -8.45
CA SER A 193 1.68 -16.28 -9.45
C SER A 193 3.11 -15.91 -9.81
N ASN A 194 3.93 -16.90 -10.15
CA ASN A 194 5.33 -16.71 -10.51
C ASN A 194 6.17 -15.95 -9.46
N GLY A 195 5.90 -16.21 -8.17
CA GLY A 195 6.65 -15.62 -7.06
C GLY A 195 6.35 -14.14 -6.81
N ARG A 196 5.22 -13.61 -7.28
CA ARG A 196 4.83 -12.21 -7.08
C ARG A 196 3.32 -12.00 -7.13
N TRP A 197 2.90 -10.83 -6.64
CA TRP A 197 1.53 -10.37 -6.68
C TRP A 197 1.20 -9.69 -8.01
N TRP A 198 -0.05 -9.88 -8.45
CA TRP A 198 -0.65 -9.22 -9.59
C TRP A 198 -1.99 -8.62 -9.20
N ILE A 199 -2.38 -7.51 -9.84
CA ILE A 199 -3.75 -7.01 -9.77
C ILE A 199 -4.52 -7.61 -10.94
N LEU A 200 -5.66 -8.19 -10.63
CA LEU A 200 -6.65 -8.61 -11.61
C LEU A 200 -7.70 -7.51 -11.78
N ASN A 201 -8.35 -7.50 -12.94
CA ASN A 201 -9.47 -6.59 -13.15
C ASN A 201 -10.63 -6.97 -12.22
N SER A 202 -11.12 -6.02 -11.41
CA SER A 202 -12.26 -6.25 -10.51
C SER A 202 -13.53 -6.65 -11.26
N SER A 203 -13.71 -6.21 -12.51
CA SER A 203 -14.82 -6.64 -13.36
C SER A 203 -14.79 -8.13 -13.74
N SER A 204 -13.62 -8.78 -13.60
CA SER A 204 -13.48 -10.23 -13.78
C SER A 204 -13.89 -11.05 -12.54
N LEU A 205 -14.14 -10.39 -11.41
CA LEU A 205 -14.69 -11.03 -10.24
C LEU A 205 -16.15 -11.39 -10.52
N PRO A 206 -16.56 -12.67 -10.35
CA PRO A 206 -17.94 -13.05 -10.58
C PRO A 206 -18.92 -12.24 -9.73
N SER A 207 -20.01 -11.77 -10.32
CA SER A 207 -21.04 -11.01 -9.59
C SER A 207 -21.68 -11.81 -8.45
N SER A 208 -21.63 -13.13 -8.54
CA SER A 208 -22.08 -14.06 -7.48
C SER A 208 -21.05 -14.25 -6.37
N TRP A 209 -19.83 -13.71 -6.52
CA TRP A 209 -18.83 -13.84 -5.48
C TRP A 209 -19.20 -13.00 -4.25
N SER A 210 -19.14 -13.63 -3.09
CA SER A 210 -19.32 -12.95 -1.80
C SER A 210 -18.15 -13.30 -0.87
N PRO A 211 -17.81 -12.43 0.07
CA PRO A 211 -16.81 -12.75 1.08
C PRO A 211 -17.16 -14.04 1.81
N GLY A 212 -16.27 -14.99 1.71
CA GLY A 212 -16.43 -16.32 2.33
C GLY A 212 -15.35 -16.54 3.39
N LYS A 213 -14.41 -17.41 3.04
CA LYS A 213 -13.32 -17.78 3.92
C LYS A 213 -12.21 -16.72 3.90
N THR A 214 -11.74 -16.32 5.09
CA THR A 214 -10.52 -15.56 5.24
C THR A 214 -9.35 -16.32 4.63
N ALA A 215 -8.50 -15.62 3.89
CA ALA A 215 -7.37 -16.21 3.18
C ALA A 215 -6.42 -16.94 4.15
N SER A 216 -6.00 -18.11 3.74
CA SER A 216 -4.89 -18.88 4.31
C SER A 216 -3.74 -18.87 3.28
N PHE A 217 -2.53 -18.49 3.70
CA PHE A 217 -1.35 -18.32 2.84
C PHE A 217 -0.38 -19.49 2.98
#